data_8206cb18eac9a6576d8777c368718853
#
_entry.id   8206cb18eac9a6576d8777c368718853
#
_cell.length_a   1.000
_cell.length_b   1.000
_cell.length_c   1.000
_cell.angle_alpha   90.00
_cell.angle_beta   90.00
_cell.angle_gamma   90.00
#
_symmetry.space_group_name_H-M   'P 1'
#
loop_
_entity.id
_entity.type
_entity.pdbx_description
1 polymer ?
#
loop_
_entity_poly.entity_id
_entity_poly.type
_entity_poly.pdbx_seq_one_letter_code
_entity_poly.pdbx_strand_id
1 'polypeptide(L)'
;MRKMKLLFMFSMVFVLIFSLAACNSSTNTSGDNDQKGDDNKSEEVGTVNIGYTGPLSGPAAFYGERTLNGVKMAADEVNAAGGFEVNGKKYKLNIVSLDDKYLPNEAGANAKRLVQENKPPIIFTPHSGGIFALQVFNQLDKFIIGAYSSEPQITEVGNKLTVRIPPRYDGYLQPFTEYAMENFGKNVAFLPTASQYGKDWTAKLKTYWEKEGGKVVYDSAIDFSKETDFFTILTNALKEKPDVLFIGGASEPTAKVAKQARELGFKGGFIVMDQAKFDEMKAVTGSYDLLNGSIGVMPLVDSQEAAIPDFVKRYQEKYNETPGSEAGLNYIGMHVFVEAMKAAGSVDDVEKIRANMQAGLDNLADNKKIYAVDKIGEDGGFEFDLSVAAVEDGKIVPIKVD
;
A
#
# COMPACT_ATOMS: atom_id res chain seq x y z
N MET A 1 35.10 7.68 50.36
CA MET A 1 36.18 8.69 50.50
C MET A 1 36.10 9.61 49.31
N ARG A 2 35.74 10.79 49.59
CA ARG A 2 36.39 12.07 49.29
C ARG A 2 36.30 12.50 47.84
N LYS A 3 35.47 13.45 47.60
CA LYS A 3 35.59 14.95 47.61
C LYS A 3 35.75 15.43 46.17
N MET A 4 34.91 16.22 45.60
CA MET A 4 34.51 17.60 45.96
C MET A 4 35.10 18.63 44.97
N LYS A 5 34.19 19.45 44.46
CA LYS A 5 34.32 20.90 44.13
C LYS A 5 35.03 21.27 42.80
N LEU A 6 34.73 22.28 42.08
CA LEU A 6 34.05 23.58 42.30
C LEU A 6 33.87 24.24 40.93
N LEU A 7 32.71 24.78 40.62
CA LEU A 7 32.42 26.18 40.32
C LEU A 7 33.48 26.99 39.54
N PHE A 8 33.11 27.49 38.37
CA PHE A 8 33.36 28.93 38.09
C PHE A 8 32.29 29.51 37.16
N MET A 9 31.62 30.50 37.69
CA MET A 9 30.68 31.43 37.10
C MET A 9 31.51 32.61 36.57
N PHE A 10 31.30 33.05 35.34
CA PHE A 10 31.61 34.43 34.99
C PHE A 10 30.57 34.99 34.02
N SER A 11 29.87 35.96 34.53
CA SER A 11 28.97 36.92 33.92
C SER A 11 29.78 38.01 33.19
N MET A 12 29.35 38.40 32.00
CA MET A 12 29.63 39.79 31.58
C MET A 12 28.59 40.28 30.55
N VAL A 13 27.86 41.25 31.04
CA VAL A 13 26.93 42.15 30.38
C VAL A 13 27.74 43.23 29.65
N PHE A 14 27.34 43.69 28.47
CA PHE A 14 27.50 45.06 27.97
C PHE A 14 26.87 45.20 26.57
N VAL A 15 25.80 45.88 26.47
CA VAL A 15 25.41 47.29 26.20
C VAL A 15 24.97 47.55 24.77
N LEU A 16 23.72 48.04 24.68
CA LEU A 16 23.04 48.68 23.55
C LEU A 16 23.80 49.89 23.00
N ILE A 17 23.77 50.03 21.67
CA ILE A 17 23.86 51.39 21.09
C ILE A 17 22.72 51.56 20.09
N PHE A 18 21.84 52.48 20.42
CA PHE A 18 20.85 53.13 19.56
C PHE A 18 21.54 54.18 18.70
N SER A 19 21.19 54.25 17.41
CA SER A 19 21.37 55.48 16.65
C SER A 19 20.18 55.69 15.73
N LEU A 20 19.34 56.65 16.12
CA LEU A 20 18.36 57.37 15.32
C LEU A 20 19.06 58.55 14.63
N ALA A 21 18.79 58.75 13.36
CA ALA A 21 18.85 60.06 12.69
C ALA A 21 17.93 59.97 11.47
N ALA A 22 16.81 60.51 11.50
CA ALA A 22 16.21 61.82 11.32
C ALA A 22 16.26 62.33 9.87
N CYS A 23 15.05 62.62 9.39
CA CYS A 23 14.59 63.27 8.15
C CYS A 23 15.43 64.41 7.63
N ASN A 24 15.44 64.55 6.33
CA ASN A 24 15.27 65.90 5.73
C ASN A 24 14.55 65.79 4.39
N SER A 25 13.63 66.71 4.18
CA SER A 25 12.70 66.90 3.10
C SER A 25 13.23 67.92 2.02
N SER A 26 12.60 67.84 0.87
CA SER A 26 12.40 68.80 -0.23
C SER A 26 13.32 68.59 -1.46
N THR A 27 12.87 68.58 -2.68
CA THR A 27 11.87 69.26 -3.46
C THR A 27 11.79 68.64 -4.88
N ASN A 28 10.63 68.78 -5.48
CA ASN A 28 10.22 68.48 -6.87
C ASN A 28 11.26 68.62 -7.98
N THR A 29 11.23 67.63 -8.90
CA THR A 29 11.14 67.95 -10.33
C THR A 29 10.53 66.74 -11.10
N SER A 30 9.59 67.04 -11.98
CA SER A 30 8.83 66.13 -12.84
C SER A 30 9.73 65.39 -13.82
N GLY A 31 9.44 64.09 -13.99
CA GLY A 31 9.99 63.27 -15.07
C GLY A 31 9.15 61.98 -15.18
N ASP A 32 8.25 62.00 -16.19
CA ASP A 32 7.55 60.81 -16.65
C ASP A 32 8.55 59.68 -16.92
N ASN A 33 8.36 58.57 -16.26
CA ASN A 33 8.86 57.28 -16.74
C ASN A 33 7.89 56.18 -16.27
N ASP A 34 7.11 55.70 -17.23
CA ASP A 34 6.36 54.45 -17.15
C ASP A 34 7.29 53.31 -16.75
N GLN A 35 7.39 53.02 -15.47
CA GLN A 35 7.82 51.71 -14.99
C GLN A 35 6.58 50.82 -14.81
N LYS A 36 6.35 49.95 -15.81
CA LYS A 36 5.58 48.74 -15.62
C LYS A 36 6.09 48.05 -14.36
N GLY A 37 5.32 48.12 -13.32
CA GLY A 37 5.49 47.25 -12.15
C GLY A 37 5.35 45.81 -12.60
N ASP A 38 6.47 45.11 -12.58
CA ASP A 38 6.50 43.64 -12.67
C ASP A 38 5.90 43.13 -11.35
N ASP A 39 4.58 42.98 -11.34
CA ASP A 39 3.85 42.27 -10.28
C ASP A 39 4.23 40.80 -10.36
N ASN A 40 5.44 40.47 -9.90
CA ASN A 40 5.88 39.12 -9.63
C ASN A 40 5.13 38.64 -8.36
N LYS A 41 3.80 38.46 -8.48
CA LYS A 41 3.03 37.67 -7.52
C LYS A 41 3.61 36.27 -7.55
N SER A 42 4.48 35.96 -6.61
CA SER A 42 4.80 34.55 -6.31
C SER A 42 3.48 33.82 -6.11
N GLU A 43 3.10 32.96 -7.07
CA GLU A 43 1.92 32.13 -6.93
C GLU A 43 2.04 31.37 -5.62
N GLU A 44 1.14 31.59 -4.69
CA GLU A 44 1.11 30.89 -3.41
C GLU A 44 0.77 29.42 -3.64
N VAL A 45 1.77 28.54 -3.55
CA VAL A 45 1.60 27.10 -3.72
C VAL A 45 1.03 26.50 -2.44
N GLY A 46 -0.18 25.95 -2.51
CA GLY A 46 -0.81 25.26 -1.41
C GLY A 46 -0.14 23.89 -1.14
N THR A 47 -0.42 23.31 0.03
CA THR A 47 0.01 21.96 0.39
C THR A 47 -1.20 21.12 0.72
N VAL A 48 -1.27 19.91 0.13
CA VAL A 48 -2.25 18.87 0.48
C VAL A 48 -1.51 17.78 1.25
N ASN A 49 -1.89 17.59 2.52
CA ASN A 49 -1.37 16.49 3.30
C ASN A 49 -2.10 15.19 2.92
N ILE A 50 -1.37 14.12 2.70
CA ILE A 50 -1.87 12.78 2.50
C ILE A 50 -1.39 11.93 3.67
N GLY A 51 -2.32 11.30 4.37
CA GLY A 51 -2.00 10.43 5.50
C GLY A 51 -1.63 9.01 5.05
N TYR A 52 -0.79 8.37 5.84
CA TYR A 52 -0.51 6.95 5.73
C TYR A 52 -0.44 6.35 7.15
N THR A 53 -1.12 5.24 7.37
CA THR A 53 -0.91 4.39 8.55
C THR A 53 -0.76 2.94 8.08
N GLY A 54 0.35 2.32 8.41
CA GLY A 54 0.68 0.95 8.01
C GLY A 54 1.91 0.44 8.76
N PRO A 55 2.26 -0.85 8.62
CA PRO A 55 3.39 -1.44 9.32
C PRO A 55 4.71 -0.91 8.76
N LEU A 56 5.42 -0.12 9.53
CA LEU A 56 6.76 0.38 9.19
C LEU A 56 7.84 -0.21 10.12
N SER A 57 7.44 -1.15 10.98
CA SER A 57 8.34 -1.93 11.83
C SER A 57 7.82 -3.37 12.00
N GLY A 58 8.68 -4.27 12.49
CA GLY A 58 8.35 -5.68 12.72
C GLY A 58 8.31 -6.53 11.44
N PRO A 59 7.73 -7.76 11.49
CA PRO A 59 7.78 -8.72 10.37
C PRO A 59 7.05 -8.27 9.09
N ALA A 60 6.12 -7.32 9.20
CA ALA A 60 5.40 -6.76 8.06
C ALA A 60 5.97 -5.43 7.55
N ALA A 61 7.10 -4.96 8.08
CA ALA A 61 7.70 -3.67 7.72
C ALA A 61 7.96 -3.54 6.23
N PHE A 62 8.56 -4.56 5.62
CA PHE A 62 8.86 -4.58 4.19
C PHE A 62 7.60 -4.39 3.32
N TYR A 63 6.51 -5.06 3.68
CA TYR A 63 5.22 -4.86 3.03
C TYR A 63 4.69 -3.42 3.18
N GLY A 64 4.73 -2.89 4.40
CA GLY A 64 4.27 -1.52 4.67
C GLY A 64 5.15 -0.45 4.00
N GLU A 65 6.46 -0.63 4.03
CA GLU A 65 7.40 0.29 3.37
C GLU A 65 7.16 0.35 1.85
N ARG A 66 6.92 -0.79 1.19
CA ARG A 66 6.64 -0.83 -0.25
C ARG A 66 5.32 -0.15 -0.62
N THR A 67 4.26 -0.36 0.16
CA THR A 67 2.99 0.36 -0.05
C THR A 67 3.19 1.87 0.09
N LEU A 68 3.93 2.31 1.11
CA LEU A 68 4.26 3.72 1.32
C LEU A 68 5.16 4.29 0.21
N ASN A 69 6.13 3.50 -0.28
CA ASN A 69 7.02 3.92 -1.35
C ASN A 69 6.26 4.18 -2.66
N GLY A 70 5.22 3.39 -2.97
CA GLY A 70 4.33 3.66 -4.10
C GLY A 70 3.63 5.01 -3.99
N VAL A 71 3.04 5.30 -2.83
CA VAL A 71 2.39 6.60 -2.54
C VAL A 71 3.40 7.75 -2.63
N LYS A 72 4.59 7.61 -2.01
CA LYS A 72 5.64 8.63 -2.03
C LYS A 72 6.18 8.89 -3.43
N MET A 73 6.40 7.83 -4.21
CA MET A 73 6.92 7.98 -5.57
C MET A 73 5.97 8.80 -6.45
N ALA A 74 4.67 8.50 -6.38
CA ALA A 74 3.66 9.26 -7.11
C ALA A 74 3.61 10.74 -6.64
N ALA A 75 3.64 10.97 -5.33
CA ALA A 75 3.65 12.33 -4.78
C ALA A 75 4.89 13.12 -5.18
N ASP A 76 6.07 12.49 -5.16
CA ASP A 76 7.33 13.12 -5.55
C ASP A 76 7.35 13.48 -7.04
N GLU A 77 6.80 12.62 -7.91
CA GLU A 77 6.68 12.90 -9.34
C GLU A 77 5.75 14.09 -9.62
N VAL A 78 4.60 14.14 -8.95
CA VAL A 78 3.69 15.30 -9.02
C VAL A 78 4.39 16.57 -8.56
N ASN A 79 5.11 16.51 -7.45
CA ASN A 79 5.83 17.65 -6.89
C ASN A 79 7.00 18.10 -7.78
N ALA A 80 7.73 17.15 -8.40
CA ALA A 80 8.82 17.46 -9.33
C ALA A 80 8.33 18.09 -10.63
N ALA A 81 7.09 17.78 -11.07
CA ALA A 81 6.42 18.44 -12.19
C ALA A 81 5.90 19.85 -11.86
N GLY A 82 6.16 20.36 -10.66
CA GLY A 82 5.70 21.68 -10.20
C GLY A 82 4.42 21.65 -9.39
N GLY A 83 3.91 20.46 -9.04
CA GLY A 83 2.62 20.26 -8.37
C GLY A 83 1.47 20.02 -9.35
N PHE A 84 0.25 20.18 -8.86
CA PHE A 84 -0.97 20.07 -9.66
C PHE A 84 -1.88 21.27 -9.40
N GLU A 85 -2.75 21.56 -10.35
CA GLU A 85 -3.62 22.72 -10.29
C GLU A 85 -5.08 22.34 -10.05
N VAL A 86 -5.74 23.05 -9.14
CA VAL A 86 -7.18 22.96 -8.88
C VAL A 86 -7.73 24.38 -8.80
N ASN A 87 -8.67 24.73 -9.69
CA ASN A 87 -9.32 26.04 -9.77
C ASN A 87 -8.33 27.22 -9.81
N GLY A 88 -7.25 27.11 -10.60
CA GLY A 88 -6.25 28.16 -10.78
C GLY A 88 -5.25 28.31 -9.62
N LYS A 89 -5.32 27.43 -8.61
CA LYS A 89 -4.34 27.37 -7.52
C LYS A 89 -3.48 26.11 -7.63
N LYS A 90 -2.16 26.28 -7.51
CA LYS A 90 -1.20 25.18 -7.49
C LYS A 90 -1.07 24.56 -6.11
N TYR A 91 -0.92 23.23 -6.07
CA TYR A 91 -0.74 22.46 -4.86
C TYR A 91 0.41 21.47 -4.99
N LYS A 92 1.10 21.23 -3.89
CA LYS A 92 2.06 20.14 -3.70
C LYS A 92 1.53 19.14 -2.68
N LEU A 93 1.98 17.90 -2.78
CA LEU A 93 1.64 16.82 -1.87
C LEU A 93 2.67 16.73 -0.74
N ASN A 94 2.21 16.49 0.48
CA ASN A 94 3.04 16.15 1.63
C ASN A 94 2.56 14.85 2.25
N ILE A 95 3.40 13.83 2.27
CA ILE A 95 3.05 12.51 2.81
C ILE A 95 3.43 12.46 4.28
N VAL A 96 2.43 12.22 5.14
CA VAL A 96 2.61 12.05 6.58
C VAL A 96 2.33 10.61 6.96
N SER A 97 3.38 9.87 7.35
CA SER A 97 3.30 8.44 7.63
C SER A 97 3.52 8.11 9.11
N LEU A 98 2.71 7.19 9.65
CA LEU A 98 2.79 6.68 11.00
C LEU A 98 2.81 5.15 10.99
N ASP A 99 3.64 4.57 11.84
CA ASP A 99 3.75 3.12 12.03
C ASP A 99 2.60 2.60 12.90
N ASP A 100 1.83 1.64 12.40
CA ASP A 100 0.77 0.95 13.15
C ASP A 100 1.15 -0.48 13.57
N LYS A 101 2.33 -0.94 13.21
CA LYS A 101 2.85 -2.29 13.55
C LYS A 101 1.93 -3.43 13.11
N TYR A 102 1.10 -3.19 12.08
CA TYR A 102 0.06 -4.11 11.61
C TYR A 102 -1.08 -4.34 12.64
N LEU A 103 -1.31 -3.38 13.55
CA LEU A 103 -2.30 -3.46 14.62
C LEU A 103 -3.49 -2.53 14.35
N PRO A 104 -4.74 -3.05 14.29
CA PRO A 104 -5.93 -2.24 14.00
C PRO A 104 -6.17 -1.07 14.97
N ASN A 105 -5.89 -1.27 16.27
CA ASN A 105 -6.01 -0.22 17.28
C ASN A 105 -5.00 0.91 17.06
N GLU A 106 -3.76 0.59 16.69
CA GLU A 106 -2.73 1.58 16.36
C GLU A 106 -3.09 2.33 15.07
N ALA A 107 -3.58 1.62 14.03
CA ALA A 107 -4.06 2.25 12.80
C ALA A 107 -5.17 3.27 13.09
N GLY A 108 -6.16 2.92 13.91
CA GLY A 108 -7.23 3.84 14.33
C GLY A 108 -6.71 5.04 15.12
N ALA A 109 -5.75 4.85 16.05
CA ALA A 109 -5.14 5.92 16.81
C ALA A 109 -4.32 6.86 15.91
N ASN A 110 -3.54 6.30 14.99
CA ASN A 110 -2.75 7.05 14.01
C ASN A 110 -3.64 7.88 13.10
N ALA A 111 -4.73 7.32 12.57
CA ALA A 111 -5.65 8.05 11.70
C ALA A 111 -6.30 9.24 12.43
N LYS A 112 -6.73 9.07 13.67
CA LYS A 112 -7.24 10.19 14.49
C LYS A 112 -6.20 11.29 14.68
N ARG A 113 -4.95 10.92 14.95
CA ARG A 113 -3.84 11.85 15.07
C ARG A 113 -3.58 12.60 13.76
N LEU A 114 -3.55 11.89 12.62
CA LEU A 114 -3.38 12.48 11.29
C LEU A 114 -4.49 13.51 11.00
N VAL A 115 -5.75 13.17 11.28
CA VAL A 115 -6.89 14.09 11.10
C VAL A 115 -6.74 15.34 11.96
N GLN A 116 -6.37 15.19 13.23
CA GLN A 116 -6.24 16.32 14.16
C GLN A 116 -5.09 17.27 13.80
N GLU A 117 -3.93 16.71 13.44
CA GLU A 117 -2.70 17.47 13.22
C GLU A 117 -2.53 17.94 11.77
N ASN A 118 -2.98 17.17 10.79
CA ASN A 118 -2.63 17.35 9.38
C ASN A 118 -3.85 17.53 8.45
N LYS A 119 -5.06 17.15 8.89
CA LYS A 119 -6.33 17.23 8.15
C LYS A 119 -6.23 16.67 6.72
N PRO A 120 -5.74 15.43 6.53
CA PRO A 120 -5.59 14.86 5.21
C PRO A 120 -6.96 14.51 4.62
N PRO A 121 -7.23 14.83 3.33
CA PRO A 121 -8.44 14.37 2.66
C PRO A 121 -8.41 12.85 2.39
N ILE A 122 -7.23 12.24 2.39
CA ILE A 122 -7.02 10.82 2.12
C ILE A 122 -6.01 10.26 3.12
N ILE A 123 -6.33 9.07 3.66
CA ILE A 123 -5.41 8.27 4.48
C ILE A 123 -5.28 6.89 3.84
N PHE A 124 -4.07 6.52 3.44
CA PHE A 124 -3.77 5.18 2.95
C PHE A 124 -3.56 4.21 4.12
N THR A 125 -4.10 2.99 3.99
CA THR A 125 -3.97 1.94 5.00
C THR A 125 -3.88 0.57 4.32
N PRO A 126 -2.78 -0.21 4.54
CA PRO A 126 -2.50 -1.41 3.76
C PRO A 126 -2.90 -2.73 4.44
N HIS A 127 -3.88 -2.75 5.35
CA HIS A 127 -4.38 -4.00 5.93
C HIS A 127 -5.85 -3.91 6.36
N SER A 128 -6.59 -5.00 6.18
CA SER A 128 -8.05 -5.08 6.43
C SER A 128 -8.44 -4.62 7.84
N GLY A 129 -7.72 -5.09 8.86
CA GLY A 129 -8.03 -4.71 10.25
C GLY A 129 -7.90 -3.21 10.50
N GLY A 130 -6.87 -2.57 9.94
CA GLY A 130 -6.70 -1.11 10.00
C GLY A 130 -7.81 -0.39 9.24
N ILE A 131 -8.12 -0.85 8.03
CA ILE A 131 -9.20 -0.27 7.20
C ILE A 131 -10.52 -0.30 7.95
N PHE A 132 -10.90 -1.45 8.51
CA PHE A 132 -12.14 -1.56 9.30
C PHE A 132 -12.13 -0.65 10.53
N ALA A 133 -10.98 -0.49 11.20
CA ALA A 133 -10.87 0.45 12.32
C ALA A 133 -11.08 1.91 11.90
N LEU A 134 -10.58 2.30 10.72
CA LEU A 134 -10.77 3.64 10.18
C LEU A 134 -12.23 3.85 9.71
N GLN A 135 -12.88 2.84 9.14
CA GLN A 135 -14.27 2.91 8.65
C GLN A 135 -15.29 3.26 9.74
N VAL A 136 -14.95 3.03 11.02
CA VAL A 136 -15.81 3.39 12.16
C VAL A 136 -16.07 4.89 12.22
N PHE A 137 -15.12 5.73 11.75
CA PHE A 137 -15.20 7.18 11.96
C PHE A 137 -14.84 8.05 10.74
N ASN A 138 -14.30 7.48 9.65
CA ASN A 138 -13.80 8.27 8.52
C ASN A 138 -14.88 9.14 7.84
N GLN A 139 -16.14 8.67 7.78
CA GLN A 139 -17.23 9.45 7.21
C GLN A 139 -17.61 10.66 8.09
N LEU A 140 -17.49 10.51 9.42
CA LEU A 140 -17.70 11.60 10.37
C LEU A 140 -16.55 12.60 10.32
N ASP A 141 -15.31 12.11 10.31
CA ASP A 141 -14.09 12.91 10.35
C ASP A 141 -13.65 13.38 8.94
N LYS A 142 -14.44 13.06 7.90
CA LYS A 142 -14.31 13.55 6.53
C LYS A 142 -12.94 13.28 5.90
N PHE A 143 -12.56 12.00 5.78
CA PHE A 143 -11.43 11.58 4.97
C PHE A 143 -11.74 10.30 4.19
N ILE A 144 -11.14 10.16 3.00
CA ILE A 144 -11.21 8.95 2.18
C ILE A 144 -10.16 7.96 2.67
N ILE A 145 -10.54 6.70 2.79
CA ILE A 145 -9.58 5.62 3.01
C ILE A 145 -9.09 5.12 1.66
N GLY A 146 -7.79 5.32 1.36
CA GLY A 146 -7.08 4.62 0.30
C GLY A 146 -6.74 3.21 0.78
N ALA A 147 -7.64 2.27 0.56
CA ALA A 147 -7.61 0.94 1.14
C ALA A 147 -6.79 -0.02 0.28
N TYR A 148 -5.59 -0.38 0.73
CA TYR A 148 -4.80 -1.41 0.08
C TYR A 148 -5.01 -2.76 0.78
N SER A 149 -6.10 -3.41 0.47
CA SER A 149 -6.41 -4.80 0.82
C SER A 149 -7.44 -5.35 -0.15
N SER A 150 -7.23 -6.57 -0.59
CA SER A 150 -8.12 -7.30 -1.50
C SER A 150 -9.40 -7.85 -0.83
N GLU A 151 -9.61 -7.57 0.44
CA GLU A 151 -10.78 -7.99 1.21
C GLU A 151 -12.09 -7.41 0.65
N PRO A 152 -13.03 -8.26 0.17
CA PRO A 152 -14.29 -7.80 -0.41
C PRO A 152 -15.16 -6.98 0.54
N GLN A 153 -15.19 -7.33 1.82
CA GLN A 153 -16.03 -6.67 2.83
C GLN A 153 -15.69 -5.18 3.00
N ILE A 154 -14.48 -4.76 2.63
CA ILE A 154 -14.06 -3.35 2.71
C ILE A 154 -15.03 -2.43 1.96
N THR A 155 -15.53 -2.87 0.80
CA THR A 155 -16.52 -2.11 0.02
C THR A 155 -17.95 -2.59 0.25
N GLU A 156 -18.16 -3.86 0.59
CA GLU A 156 -19.50 -4.45 0.84
C GLU A 156 -20.19 -3.87 2.09
N VAL A 157 -19.45 -3.35 3.06
CA VAL A 157 -20.04 -2.67 4.24
C VAL A 157 -20.70 -1.33 3.91
N GLY A 158 -20.58 -0.84 2.66
CA GLY A 158 -21.27 0.36 2.18
C GLY A 158 -20.68 1.67 2.70
N ASN A 159 -19.40 1.70 3.12
CA ASN A 159 -18.72 2.92 3.51
C ASN A 159 -18.39 3.76 2.26
N LYS A 160 -19.05 4.91 2.13
CA LYS A 160 -18.99 5.76 0.93
C LYS A 160 -17.65 6.48 0.73
N LEU A 161 -16.81 6.57 1.76
CA LEU A 161 -15.49 7.21 1.71
C LEU A 161 -14.37 6.18 1.81
N THR A 162 -14.59 4.97 1.28
CA THR A 162 -13.55 3.95 1.10
C THR A 162 -13.30 3.73 -0.39
N VAL A 163 -12.03 3.63 -0.77
CA VAL A 163 -11.59 3.26 -2.12
C VAL A 163 -10.67 2.06 -1.99
N ARG A 164 -11.14 0.87 -2.42
CA ARG A 164 -10.33 -0.34 -2.45
C ARG A 164 -9.46 -0.34 -3.71
N ILE A 165 -8.15 -0.37 -3.53
CA ILE A 165 -7.19 -0.24 -4.62
C ILE A 165 -6.86 -1.59 -5.29
N PRO A 166 -6.55 -2.71 -4.57
CA PRO A 166 -6.21 -3.97 -5.22
C PRO A 166 -7.47 -4.72 -5.71
N PRO A 167 -7.32 -5.71 -6.62
CA PRO A 167 -8.39 -6.65 -6.97
C PRO A 167 -8.95 -7.36 -5.74
N ARG A 168 -10.19 -7.83 -5.81
CA ARG A 168 -10.81 -8.62 -4.73
C ARG A 168 -10.23 -10.04 -4.72
N TYR A 169 -9.90 -10.56 -3.54
CA TYR A 169 -9.37 -11.92 -3.45
C TYR A 169 -10.39 -13.01 -3.82
N ASP A 170 -11.68 -12.75 -3.69
CA ASP A 170 -12.70 -13.76 -4.04
C ASP A 170 -12.74 -14.09 -5.54
N GLY A 171 -12.18 -13.23 -6.39
CA GLY A 171 -11.94 -13.56 -7.79
C GLY A 171 -10.88 -14.66 -8.00
N TYR A 172 -9.97 -14.86 -7.05
CA TYR A 172 -8.94 -15.91 -7.13
C TYR A 172 -9.43 -17.29 -6.67
N LEU A 173 -10.61 -17.40 -6.03
CA LEU A 173 -11.10 -18.66 -5.50
C LEU A 173 -11.17 -19.77 -6.55
N GLN A 174 -11.78 -19.46 -7.70
CA GLN A 174 -11.94 -20.42 -8.79
C GLN A 174 -10.59 -20.82 -9.40
N PRO A 175 -9.79 -19.94 -9.97
CA PRO A 175 -8.57 -20.34 -10.68
C PRO A 175 -7.56 -21.00 -9.75
N PHE A 176 -7.47 -20.58 -8.48
CA PHE A 176 -6.56 -21.20 -7.51
C PHE A 176 -7.01 -22.60 -7.14
N THR A 177 -8.32 -22.82 -6.93
CA THR A 177 -8.89 -24.12 -6.60
C THR A 177 -8.75 -25.10 -7.75
N GLU A 178 -9.12 -24.68 -8.97
CA GLU A 178 -9.04 -25.50 -10.18
C GLU A 178 -7.61 -25.97 -10.42
N TYR A 179 -6.66 -25.04 -10.49
CA TYR A 179 -5.24 -25.40 -10.67
C TYR A 179 -4.73 -26.37 -9.61
N ALA A 180 -5.02 -26.09 -8.34
CA ALA A 180 -4.51 -26.90 -7.24
C ALA A 180 -5.14 -28.30 -7.22
N MET A 181 -6.45 -28.43 -7.45
CA MET A 181 -7.13 -29.73 -7.46
C MET A 181 -6.74 -30.58 -8.67
N GLU A 182 -6.60 -29.97 -9.85
CA GLU A 182 -6.23 -30.69 -11.06
C GLU A 182 -4.81 -31.24 -11.03
N ASN A 183 -3.87 -30.49 -10.45
CA ASN A 183 -2.46 -30.86 -10.48
C ASN A 183 -2.00 -31.64 -9.26
N PHE A 184 -2.65 -31.53 -8.11
CA PHE A 184 -2.15 -32.10 -6.85
C PHE A 184 -3.18 -32.96 -6.11
N GLY A 185 -4.45 -32.59 -6.10
CA GLY A 185 -5.50 -33.34 -5.41
C GLY A 185 -6.38 -32.47 -4.52
N LYS A 186 -7.23 -33.12 -3.72
CA LYS A 186 -8.37 -32.50 -3.06
C LYS A 186 -8.27 -32.35 -1.54
N ASN A 187 -7.17 -32.81 -0.91
CA ASN A 187 -6.94 -32.62 0.51
C ASN A 187 -6.11 -31.36 0.76
N VAL A 188 -6.67 -30.35 1.40
CA VAL A 188 -5.97 -29.09 1.68
C VAL A 188 -5.71 -28.92 3.17
N ALA A 189 -4.53 -28.41 3.52
CA ALA A 189 -4.23 -27.90 4.84
C ALA A 189 -4.13 -26.37 4.79
N PHE A 190 -4.83 -25.67 5.68
CA PHE A 190 -4.82 -24.23 5.81
C PHE A 190 -3.79 -23.78 6.84
N LEU A 191 -2.88 -22.91 6.43
CA LEU A 191 -1.80 -22.32 7.23
C LEU A 191 -1.69 -20.80 6.91
N PRO A 192 -2.81 -20.05 6.99
CA PRO A 192 -2.82 -18.62 6.68
C PRO A 192 -2.21 -17.80 7.82
N THR A 193 -1.92 -16.52 7.54
CA THR A 193 -1.66 -15.53 8.60
C THR A 193 -2.83 -15.42 9.58
N ALA A 194 -2.55 -15.23 10.86
CA ALA A 194 -3.56 -15.07 11.92
C ALA A 194 -4.27 -13.69 11.93
N SER A 195 -4.00 -12.85 10.94
CA SER A 195 -4.66 -11.55 10.75
C SER A 195 -6.15 -11.68 10.42
N GLN A 196 -6.92 -10.58 10.51
CA GLN A 196 -8.32 -10.56 10.06
C GLN A 196 -8.43 -11.00 8.60
N TYR A 197 -7.57 -10.45 7.72
CA TYR A 197 -7.49 -10.82 6.31
C TYR A 197 -7.29 -12.34 6.10
N GLY A 198 -6.36 -12.97 6.84
CA GLY A 198 -6.12 -14.41 6.75
C GLY A 198 -7.34 -15.24 7.14
N LYS A 199 -8.09 -14.81 8.18
CA LYS A 199 -9.33 -15.48 8.61
C LYS A 199 -10.42 -15.41 7.56
N ASP A 200 -10.64 -14.23 6.99
CA ASP A 200 -11.72 -13.99 6.02
C ASP A 200 -11.43 -14.72 4.70
N TRP A 201 -10.19 -14.68 4.22
CA TRP A 201 -9.73 -15.42 3.05
C TRP A 201 -9.93 -16.94 3.24
N THR A 202 -9.47 -17.47 4.39
CA THR A 202 -9.62 -18.89 4.72
C THR A 202 -11.08 -19.32 4.74
N ALA A 203 -11.95 -18.55 5.36
CA ALA A 203 -13.38 -18.87 5.43
C ALA A 203 -14.02 -18.95 4.03
N LYS A 204 -13.68 -18.03 3.14
CA LYS A 204 -14.16 -18.01 1.74
C LYS A 204 -13.61 -19.20 0.94
N LEU A 205 -12.29 -19.44 0.98
CA LEU A 205 -11.68 -20.53 0.24
C LEU A 205 -12.15 -21.90 0.76
N LYS A 206 -12.27 -22.07 2.07
CA LYS A 206 -12.78 -23.30 2.67
C LYS A 206 -14.17 -23.67 2.14
N THR A 207 -15.09 -22.70 2.15
CA THR A 207 -16.45 -22.91 1.62
C THR A 207 -16.42 -23.25 0.14
N TYR A 208 -15.58 -22.58 -0.65
CA TYR A 208 -15.45 -22.84 -2.09
C TYR A 208 -14.80 -24.21 -2.35
N TRP A 209 -13.71 -24.54 -1.65
CA TRP A 209 -12.99 -25.81 -1.76
C TRP A 209 -13.89 -27.02 -1.47
N GLU A 210 -14.67 -26.95 -0.39
CA GLU A 210 -15.62 -28.01 -0.01
C GLU A 210 -16.76 -28.14 -1.03
N LYS A 211 -17.26 -27.04 -1.58
CA LYS A 211 -18.28 -27.01 -2.65
C LYS A 211 -17.77 -27.73 -3.93
N GLU A 212 -16.49 -27.54 -4.28
CA GLU A 212 -15.85 -28.21 -5.42
C GLU A 212 -15.42 -29.68 -5.12
N GLY A 213 -15.85 -30.22 -3.98
CA GLY A 213 -15.64 -31.61 -3.56
C GLY A 213 -14.26 -31.87 -2.95
N GLY A 214 -13.61 -30.82 -2.46
CA GLY A 214 -12.37 -30.90 -1.69
C GLY A 214 -12.61 -31.17 -0.21
N LYS A 215 -11.54 -31.54 0.49
CA LYS A 215 -11.54 -31.79 1.93
C LYS A 215 -10.48 -30.95 2.64
N VAL A 216 -10.87 -30.26 3.70
CA VAL A 216 -9.94 -29.61 4.63
C VAL A 216 -9.47 -30.65 5.64
N VAL A 217 -8.18 -30.95 5.63
CA VAL A 217 -7.58 -31.98 6.52
C VAL A 217 -6.88 -31.35 7.73
N TYR A 218 -6.48 -30.10 7.65
CA TYR A 218 -5.86 -29.34 8.73
C TYR A 218 -6.19 -27.85 8.59
N ASP A 219 -6.36 -27.13 9.71
CA ASP A 219 -6.68 -25.71 9.71
C ASP A 219 -6.07 -25.05 10.97
N SER A 220 -5.01 -24.26 10.79
CA SER A 220 -4.35 -23.55 11.88
C SER A 220 -3.63 -22.33 11.35
N ALA A 221 -4.04 -21.15 11.79
CA ALA A 221 -3.41 -19.89 11.40
C ALA A 221 -2.05 -19.71 12.10
N ILE A 222 -1.14 -18.99 11.44
CA ILE A 222 0.21 -18.65 11.91
C ILE A 222 0.27 -17.19 12.35
N ASP A 223 0.70 -16.95 13.58
CA ASP A 223 0.97 -15.57 14.06
C ASP A 223 2.40 -15.15 13.71
N PHE A 224 2.57 -14.59 12.53
CA PHE A 224 3.87 -14.11 12.03
C PHE A 224 4.51 -13.00 12.88
N SER A 225 3.76 -12.39 13.82
CA SER A 225 4.34 -11.43 14.76
C SER A 225 5.10 -12.11 15.91
N LYS A 226 4.84 -13.39 16.14
CA LYS A 226 5.41 -14.18 17.26
C LYS A 226 6.23 -15.35 16.78
N GLU A 227 5.91 -15.92 15.63
CA GLU A 227 6.49 -17.15 15.12
C GLU A 227 7.44 -16.85 13.96
N THR A 228 8.66 -17.36 14.05
CA THR A 228 9.70 -17.25 13.01
C THR A 228 10.19 -18.61 12.53
N ASP A 229 9.77 -19.68 13.24
CA ASP A 229 10.02 -21.10 12.94
C ASP A 229 8.68 -21.83 12.84
N PHE A 230 8.49 -22.55 11.74
CA PHE A 230 7.20 -23.18 11.39
C PHE A 230 7.25 -24.68 11.34
N PHE A 231 8.36 -25.32 11.71
CA PHE A 231 8.51 -26.79 11.64
C PHE A 231 7.46 -27.54 12.44
N THR A 232 7.09 -27.05 13.63
CA THR A 232 6.09 -27.72 14.49
C THR A 232 4.70 -27.74 13.84
N ILE A 233 4.21 -26.58 13.40
CA ILE A 233 2.89 -26.48 12.77
C ILE A 233 2.85 -27.21 11.43
N LEU A 234 3.91 -27.12 10.63
CA LEU A 234 4.05 -27.85 9.37
C LEU A 234 4.08 -29.37 9.60
N THR A 235 4.85 -29.86 10.58
CA THR A 235 4.87 -31.28 10.92
C THR A 235 3.48 -31.77 11.29
N ASN A 236 2.69 -31.02 12.03
CA ASN A 236 1.32 -31.40 12.37
C ASN A 236 0.40 -31.41 11.14
N ALA A 237 0.50 -30.39 10.29
CA ALA A 237 -0.27 -30.35 9.05
C ALA A 237 0.08 -31.50 8.10
N LEU A 238 1.36 -31.83 7.93
CA LEU A 238 1.83 -32.89 7.02
C LEU A 238 1.49 -34.30 7.50
N LYS A 239 1.26 -34.54 8.81
CA LYS A 239 0.73 -35.83 9.33
C LYS A 239 -0.65 -36.15 8.74
N GLU A 240 -1.46 -35.12 8.42
CA GLU A 240 -2.80 -35.29 7.84
C GLU A 240 -2.75 -35.55 6.32
N LYS A 241 -1.56 -35.65 5.74
CA LYS A 241 -1.28 -35.96 4.32
C LYS A 241 -2.04 -35.02 3.35
N PRO A 242 -1.87 -33.73 3.45
CA PRO A 242 -2.47 -32.80 2.49
C PRO A 242 -1.82 -32.96 1.11
N ASP A 243 -2.62 -32.77 0.06
CA ASP A 243 -2.16 -32.63 -1.32
C ASP A 243 -1.70 -31.19 -1.60
N VAL A 244 -2.33 -30.23 -0.91
CA VAL A 244 -2.14 -28.80 -1.09
C VAL A 244 -2.01 -28.09 0.26
N LEU A 245 -1.10 -27.14 0.36
CA LEU A 245 -1.03 -26.21 1.48
C LEU A 245 -1.53 -24.82 1.03
N PHE A 246 -2.55 -24.30 1.68
CA PHE A 246 -2.94 -22.90 1.57
C PHE A 246 -2.12 -22.08 2.58
N ILE A 247 -1.28 -21.20 2.08
CA ILE A 247 -0.32 -20.42 2.87
C ILE A 247 -0.43 -18.94 2.49
N GLY A 248 -0.12 -18.05 3.41
CA GLY A 248 -0.03 -16.64 3.04
C GLY A 248 -0.10 -15.66 4.20
N GLY A 249 0.22 -14.45 3.86
CA GLY A 249 0.47 -13.27 4.64
C GLY A 249 1.52 -12.45 3.91
N ALA A 250 2.35 -11.70 4.61
CA ALA A 250 3.48 -11.00 4.00
C ALA A 250 4.46 -12.00 3.34
N SER A 251 5.11 -11.59 2.26
CA SER A 251 5.90 -12.47 1.39
C SER A 251 7.05 -13.18 2.11
N GLU A 252 7.80 -12.47 2.95
CA GLU A 252 8.97 -13.03 3.64
C GLU A 252 8.60 -14.21 4.57
N PRO A 253 7.68 -14.07 5.54
CA PRO A 253 7.30 -15.20 6.39
C PRO A 253 6.60 -16.31 5.60
N THR A 254 5.79 -15.99 4.59
CA THR A 254 5.14 -16.98 3.71
C THR A 254 6.18 -17.83 2.95
N ALA A 255 7.24 -17.19 2.45
CA ALA A 255 8.34 -17.89 1.79
C ALA A 255 9.09 -18.85 2.74
N LYS A 256 9.27 -18.46 4.00
CA LYS A 256 9.86 -19.33 5.04
C LYS A 256 8.98 -20.55 5.32
N VAL A 257 7.65 -20.37 5.38
CA VAL A 257 6.69 -21.49 5.50
C VAL A 257 6.84 -22.45 4.33
N ALA A 258 6.83 -21.95 3.09
CA ALA A 258 7.00 -22.79 1.90
C ALA A 258 8.35 -23.53 1.91
N LYS A 259 9.45 -22.83 2.24
CA LYS A 259 10.78 -23.42 2.34
C LYS A 259 10.83 -24.54 3.38
N GLN A 260 10.37 -24.32 4.59
CA GLN A 260 10.36 -25.33 5.65
C GLN A 260 9.43 -26.50 5.33
N ALA A 261 8.31 -26.28 4.63
CA ALA A 261 7.46 -27.38 4.14
C ALA A 261 8.24 -28.30 3.17
N ARG A 262 9.02 -27.72 2.24
CA ARG A 262 9.89 -28.48 1.32
C ARG A 262 11.01 -29.20 2.07
N GLU A 263 11.62 -28.60 3.08
CA GLU A 263 12.64 -29.21 3.94
C GLU A 263 12.07 -30.43 4.71
N LEU A 264 10.81 -30.39 5.11
CA LEU A 264 10.07 -31.53 5.70
C LEU A 264 9.63 -32.56 4.66
N GLY A 265 9.94 -32.37 3.40
CA GLY A 265 9.66 -33.33 2.32
C GLY A 265 8.30 -33.16 1.65
N PHE A 266 7.57 -32.10 1.89
CA PHE A 266 6.31 -31.83 1.18
C PHE A 266 6.53 -31.69 -0.33
N LYS A 267 5.74 -32.43 -1.13
CA LYS A 267 5.84 -32.46 -2.60
C LYS A 267 4.57 -31.95 -3.30
N GLY A 268 3.51 -31.66 -2.53
CA GLY A 268 2.25 -31.15 -3.06
C GLY A 268 2.29 -29.68 -3.50
N GLY A 269 1.13 -29.16 -3.87
CA GLY A 269 0.98 -27.77 -4.33
C GLY A 269 0.88 -26.75 -3.20
N PHE A 270 1.13 -25.49 -3.54
CA PHE A 270 0.79 -24.36 -2.67
C PHE A 270 -0.27 -23.49 -3.32
N ILE A 271 -1.29 -23.11 -2.58
CA ILE A 271 -2.11 -21.92 -2.88
C ILE A 271 -1.54 -20.79 -2.05
N VAL A 272 -1.05 -19.74 -2.72
CA VAL A 272 -0.41 -18.59 -2.09
C VAL A 272 -1.39 -17.42 -2.07
N MET A 273 -1.74 -16.94 -0.87
CA MET A 273 -2.60 -15.76 -0.72
C MET A 273 -2.00 -14.56 -1.45
N ASP A 274 -2.85 -13.75 -2.07
CA ASP A 274 -2.45 -12.64 -2.94
C ASP A 274 -1.60 -11.55 -2.26
N GLN A 275 -1.54 -11.51 -0.93
CA GLN A 275 -0.62 -10.63 -0.22
C GLN A 275 0.86 -11.03 -0.44
N ALA A 276 1.19 -12.31 -0.55
CA ALA A 276 2.53 -12.77 -0.88
C ALA A 276 2.77 -12.78 -2.40
N LYS A 277 3.96 -12.37 -2.80
CA LYS A 277 4.35 -12.27 -4.22
C LYS A 277 5.51 -13.20 -4.52
N PHE A 278 5.43 -13.94 -5.63
CA PHE A 278 6.45 -14.94 -5.99
C PHE A 278 7.84 -14.36 -6.16
N ASP A 279 7.98 -13.19 -6.77
CA ASP A 279 9.26 -12.52 -6.94
C ASP A 279 9.90 -12.11 -5.59
N GLU A 280 9.09 -11.69 -4.63
CA GLU A 280 9.53 -11.39 -3.27
C GLU A 280 9.85 -12.66 -2.48
N MET A 281 9.02 -13.70 -2.62
CA MET A 281 9.27 -15.01 -2.01
C MET A 281 10.57 -15.60 -2.53
N LYS A 282 10.88 -15.45 -3.83
CA LYS A 282 12.14 -15.87 -4.44
C LYS A 282 13.36 -15.23 -3.76
N ALA A 283 13.27 -13.98 -3.32
CA ALA A 283 14.37 -13.33 -2.60
C ALA A 283 14.74 -14.08 -1.29
N VAL A 284 13.77 -14.75 -0.66
CA VAL A 284 13.95 -15.56 0.56
C VAL A 284 14.35 -17.01 0.25
N THR A 285 13.75 -17.61 -0.78
CA THR A 285 14.01 -19.01 -1.16
C THR A 285 15.27 -19.18 -2.01
N GLY A 286 15.79 -18.09 -2.59
CA GLY A 286 16.96 -18.07 -3.49
C GLY A 286 16.61 -18.40 -4.95
N SER A 287 15.58 -19.17 -5.20
CA SER A 287 15.07 -19.51 -6.54
C SER A 287 13.59 -19.83 -6.48
N TYR A 288 12.96 -19.96 -7.65
CA TYR A 288 11.57 -20.45 -7.74
C TYR A 288 11.43 -21.97 -7.52
N ASP A 289 12.51 -22.76 -7.46
CA ASP A 289 12.45 -24.21 -7.37
C ASP A 289 11.68 -24.70 -6.14
N LEU A 290 11.86 -24.04 -4.99
CA LEU A 290 11.13 -24.37 -3.76
C LEU A 290 9.64 -23.99 -3.83
N LEU A 291 9.26 -23.13 -4.78
CA LEU A 291 7.90 -22.69 -5.03
C LEU A 291 7.22 -23.46 -6.17
N ASN A 292 7.90 -24.43 -6.81
CA ASN A 292 7.29 -25.26 -7.84
C ASN A 292 5.96 -25.87 -7.37
N GLY A 293 4.93 -25.78 -8.24
CA GLY A 293 3.58 -26.21 -7.92
C GLY A 293 2.77 -25.18 -7.11
N SER A 294 3.26 -23.96 -6.98
CA SER A 294 2.48 -22.85 -6.39
C SER A 294 1.57 -22.21 -7.41
N ILE A 295 0.39 -21.80 -6.97
CA ILE A 295 -0.52 -20.90 -7.68
C ILE A 295 -0.69 -19.63 -6.85
N GLY A 296 -0.70 -18.45 -7.49
CA GLY A 296 -0.83 -17.15 -6.84
C GLY A 296 -1.05 -16.03 -7.84
N VAL A 297 -0.87 -14.79 -7.41
CA VAL A 297 -1.01 -13.63 -8.29
C VAL A 297 0.23 -13.44 -9.17
N MET A 298 0.02 -12.92 -10.39
CA MET A 298 1.09 -12.56 -11.29
C MET A 298 1.98 -11.47 -10.67
N PRO A 299 3.31 -11.66 -10.59
CA PRO A 299 4.21 -10.59 -10.17
C PRO A 299 4.14 -9.38 -11.10
N LEU A 300 4.24 -8.17 -10.54
CA LEU A 300 4.22 -6.93 -11.32
C LEU A 300 5.26 -6.95 -12.46
N VAL A 301 6.47 -7.38 -12.15
CA VAL A 301 7.61 -7.37 -13.10
C VAL A 301 7.44 -8.33 -14.28
N ASP A 302 6.55 -9.32 -14.16
CA ASP A 302 6.24 -10.30 -15.19
C ASP A 302 4.93 -9.96 -15.95
N SER A 303 4.25 -8.87 -15.58
CA SER A 303 3.04 -8.37 -16.25
C SER A 303 3.37 -7.62 -17.54
N GLN A 304 2.37 -7.41 -18.40
CA GLN A 304 2.59 -7.02 -19.80
C GLN A 304 2.31 -5.54 -20.12
N GLU A 305 1.90 -4.74 -19.15
CA GLU A 305 1.56 -3.34 -19.36
C GLU A 305 2.78 -2.51 -19.77
N ALA A 306 2.61 -1.72 -20.83
CA ALA A 306 3.72 -1.00 -21.48
C ALA A 306 4.46 -0.01 -20.56
N ALA A 307 3.82 0.50 -19.51
CA ALA A 307 4.41 1.43 -18.56
C ALA A 307 5.29 0.77 -17.47
N ILE A 308 5.21 -0.56 -17.30
CA ILE A 308 5.93 -1.28 -16.24
C ILE A 308 7.44 -1.14 -16.33
N PRO A 309 8.10 -1.36 -17.49
CA PRO A 309 9.57 -1.31 -17.54
C PRO A 309 10.14 0.04 -17.08
N ASP A 310 9.49 1.15 -17.46
CA ASP A 310 9.90 2.49 -17.05
C ASP A 310 9.62 2.74 -15.55
N PHE A 311 8.47 2.29 -15.06
CA PHE A 311 8.15 2.37 -13.62
C PHE A 311 9.16 1.58 -12.78
N VAL A 312 9.46 0.33 -13.14
CA VAL A 312 10.43 -0.53 -12.44
C VAL A 312 11.79 0.15 -12.39
N LYS A 313 12.27 0.68 -13.53
CA LYS A 313 13.56 1.39 -13.60
C LYS A 313 13.58 2.57 -12.64
N ARG A 314 12.58 3.48 -12.69
CA ARG A 314 12.51 4.66 -11.83
C ARG A 314 12.41 4.29 -10.34
N TYR A 315 11.67 3.24 -10.03
CA TYR A 315 11.54 2.75 -8.66
C TYR A 315 12.87 2.20 -8.13
N GLN A 316 13.58 1.38 -8.95
CA GLN A 316 14.90 0.85 -8.60
C GLN A 316 15.96 1.96 -8.41
N GLU A 317 15.97 2.97 -9.28
CA GLU A 317 16.85 4.13 -9.15
C GLU A 317 16.60 4.90 -7.84
N LYS A 318 15.33 4.97 -7.39
CA LYS A 318 14.95 5.73 -6.20
C LYS A 318 15.14 4.95 -4.90
N TYR A 319 14.77 3.67 -4.88
CA TYR A 319 14.69 2.87 -3.65
C TYR A 319 15.72 1.74 -3.57
N ASN A 320 16.50 1.53 -4.63
CA ASN A 320 17.51 0.44 -4.75
C ASN A 320 16.91 -0.96 -4.52
N GLU A 321 15.63 -1.15 -4.91
CA GLU A 321 14.92 -2.43 -4.84
C GLU A 321 13.96 -2.58 -6.03
N THR A 322 13.54 -3.83 -6.31
CA THR A 322 12.52 -4.12 -7.33
C THR A 322 11.12 -3.89 -6.74
N PRO A 323 10.23 -3.12 -7.42
CA PRO A 323 8.89 -2.89 -6.91
C PRO A 323 8.03 -4.16 -6.99
N GLY A 324 7.21 -4.40 -5.98
CA GLY A 324 6.11 -5.35 -6.02
C GLY A 324 4.78 -4.68 -6.39
N SER A 325 3.71 -5.47 -6.45
CA SER A 325 2.37 -4.96 -6.77
C SER A 325 1.85 -3.98 -5.73
N GLU A 326 2.26 -4.09 -4.48
CA GLU A 326 1.90 -3.15 -3.42
C GLU A 326 2.44 -1.74 -3.70
N ALA A 327 3.65 -1.62 -4.22
CA ALA A 327 4.18 -0.33 -4.65
C ALA A 327 3.44 0.17 -5.89
N GLY A 328 3.25 -0.70 -6.89
CA GLY A 328 2.60 -0.35 -8.15
C GLY A 328 1.15 0.09 -8.00
N LEU A 329 0.35 -0.66 -7.27
CA LEU A 329 -1.06 -0.34 -7.07
C LEU A 329 -1.26 0.93 -6.23
N ASN A 330 -0.45 1.16 -5.19
CA ASN A 330 -0.51 2.41 -4.43
C ASN A 330 -0.01 3.61 -5.23
N TYR A 331 0.97 3.42 -6.14
CA TYR A 331 1.41 4.44 -7.08
C TYR A 331 0.27 4.88 -8.02
N ILE A 332 -0.44 3.94 -8.64
CA ILE A 332 -1.62 4.25 -9.46
C ILE A 332 -2.70 4.92 -8.61
N GLY A 333 -3.02 4.34 -7.45
CA GLY A 333 -4.05 4.88 -6.56
C GLY A 333 -3.81 6.34 -6.21
N MET A 334 -2.57 6.71 -5.89
CA MET A 334 -2.22 8.09 -5.57
C MET A 334 -2.37 9.03 -6.79
N HIS A 335 -1.95 8.60 -7.99
CA HIS A 335 -2.14 9.39 -9.20
C HIS A 335 -3.63 9.57 -9.55
N VAL A 336 -4.45 8.52 -9.41
CA VAL A 336 -5.91 8.59 -9.60
C VAL A 336 -6.54 9.58 -8.62
N PHE A 337 -6.10 9.61 -7.37
CA PHE A 337 -6.58 10.59 -6.39
C PHE A 337 -6.23 12.03 -6.78
N VAL A 338 -5.03 12.28 -7.30
CA VAL A 338 -4.64 13.62 -7.78
C VAL A 338 -5.54 14.04 -8.95
N GLU A 339 -5.76 13.19 -9.94
CA GLU A 339 -6.63 13.48 -11.07
C GLU A 339 -8.10 13.63 -10.63
N ALA A 340 -8.54 12.87 -9.62
CA ALA A 340 -9.87 13.03 -9.03
C ALA A 340 -10.03 14.37 -8.29
N MET A 341 -9.02 14.86 -7.59
CA MET A 341 -9.02 16.20 -6.98
C MET A 341 -9.13 17.30 -8.05
N LYS A 342 -8.42 17.16 -9.17
CA LYS A 342 -8.51 18.09 -10.31
C LYS A 342 -9.91 18.07 -10.92
N ALA A 343 -10.47 16.89 -11.18
CA ALA A 343 -11.82 16.73 -11.73
C ALA A 343 -12.91 17.22 -10.78
N ALA A 344 -12.72 17.02 -9.46
CA ALA A 344 -13.64 17.50 -8.42
C ALA A 344 -13.61 19.03 -8.23
N GLY A 345 -12.56 19.70 -8.72
CA GLY A 345 -12.33 21.11 -8.43
C GLY A 345 -12.09 21.40 -6.95
N SER A 346 -11.61 20.40 -6.17
CA SER A 346 -11.36 20.53 -4.74
C SER A 346 -10.25 19.57 -4.28
N VAL A 347 -9.48 20.00 -3.28
CA VAL A 347 -8.45 19.20 -2.64
C VAL A 347 -8.87 18.69 -1.25
N ASP A 348 -10.04 19.13 -0.74
CA ASP A 348 -10.52 18.88 0.63
C ASP A 348 -12.00 18.43 0.71
N ASP A 349 -12.79 18.64 -0.33
CA ASP A 349 -14.17 18.11 -0.40
C ASP A 349 -14.13 16.61 -0.76
N VAL A 350 -14.01 15.78 0.27
CA VAL A 350 -13.81 14.34 0.12
C VAL A 350 -14.95 13.63 -0.60
N GLU A 351 -16.18 14.14 -0.48
CA GLU A 351 -17.35 13.57 -1.16
C GLU A 351 -17.27 13.84 -2.67
N LYS A 352 -16.88 15.07 -3.06
CA LYS A 352 -16.64 15.38 -4.47
C LYS A 352 -15.44 14.62 -5.03
N ILE A 353 -14.34 14.53 -4.29
CA ILE A 353 -13.16 13.77 -4.72
C ILE A 353 -13.57 12.32 -4.96
N ARG A 354 -14.27 11.69 -4.01
CA ARG A 354 -14.75 10.31 -4.15
C ARG A 354 -15.69 10.12 -5.35
N ALA A 355 -16.60 11.06 -5.59
CA ALA A 355 -17.52 11.03 -6.72
C ALA A 355 -16.81 11.18 -8.09
N ASN A 356 -15.60 11.74 -8.12
CA ASN A 356 -14.83 11.96 -9.33
C ASN A 356 -13.67 10.95 -9.52
N MET A 357 -13.66 9.84 -8.76
CA MET A 357 -12.59 8.84 -8.90
C MET A 357 -12.54 8.21 -10.29
N GLN A 358 -13.68 7.93 -10.92
CA GLN A 358 -13.72 7.43 -12.30
C GLN A 358 -13.11 8.45 -13.28
N ALA A 359 -13.47 9.73 -13.17
CA ALA A 359 -12.85 10.76 -13.98
C ALA A 359 -11.33 10.88 -13.72
N GLY A 360 -10.91 10.63 -12.47
CA GLY A 360 -9.48 10.55 -12.13
C GLY A 360 -8.78 9.40 -12.84
N LEU A 361 -9.41 8.24 -12.93
CA LEU A 361 -8.89 7.09 -13.67
C LEU A 361 -8.83 7.38 -15.19
N ASP A 362 -9.89 7.94 -15.75
CA ASP A 362 -10.01 8.25 -17.19
C ASP A 362 -8.93 9.26 -17.64
N ASN A 363 -8.58 10.20 -16.75
CA ASN A 363 -7.57 11.24 -17.01
C ASN A 363 -6.13 10.78 -16.72
N LEU A 364 -5.94 9.55 -16.24
CA LEU A 364 -4.62 9.06 -15.91
C LEU A 364 -3.73 8.96 -17.16
N ALA A 365 -2.55 9.56 -17.13
CA ALA A 365 -1.60 9.51 -18.23
C ALA A 365 -1.13 8.07 -18.49
N ASP A 366 -0.91 7.70 -19.76
CA ASP A 366 -0.58 6.32 -20.16
C ASP A 366 0.70 5.79 -19.49
N ASN A 367 1.69 6.64 -19.27
CA ASN A 367 2.92 6.26 -18.57
C ASN A 367 2.74 6.02 -17.06
N LYS A 368 1.52 6.20 -16.52
CA LYS A 368 1.15 5.90 -15.14
C LYS A 368 0.28 4.63 -15.05
N LYS A 369 -0.19 4.12 -16.18
CA LYS A 369 -1.04 2.91 -16.26
C LYS A 369 -0.18 1.66 -16.21
N ILE A 370 0.39 1.36 -15.03
CA ILE A 370 1.17 0.14 -14.77
C ILE A 370 0.30 -1.08 -14.41
N TYR A 371 -1.01 -0.88 -14.35
CA TYR A 371 -2.05 -1.90 -14.29
C TYR A 371 -3.22 -1.47 -15.17
N ALA A 372 -3.83 -2.43 -15.85
CA ALA A 372 -5.09 -2.23 -16.55
C ALA A 372 -6.22 -2.19 -15.51
N VAL A 373 -6.61 -0.99 -15.10
CA VAL A 373 -7.80 -0.76 -14.27
C VAL A 373 -8.95 -0.47 -15.20
N ASP A 374 -9.98 -1.32 -15.22
CA ASP A 374 -11.11 -1.18 -16.15
C ASP A 374 -12.04 -0.04 -15.72
N LYS A 375 -12.38 -0.02 -14.44
CA LYS A 375 -13.23 1.03 -13.87
C LYS A 375 -13.09 1.08 -12.35
N ILE A 376 -13.70 2.12 -11.78
CA ILE A 376 -13.93 2.23 -10.33
C ILE A 376 -15.41 2.00 -10.08
N GLY A 377 -15.74 0.93 -9.38
CA GLY A 377 -17.11 0.56 -9.06
C GLY A 377 -17.82 1.61 -8.18
N GLU A 378 -19.14 1.57 -8.18
CA GLU A 378 -19.96 2.44 -7.31
C GLU A 378 -19.65 2.22 -5.83
N ASP A 379 -19.26 0.99 -5.47
CA ASP A 379 -18.81 0.61 -4.13
C ASP A 379 -17.43 1.22 -3.75
N GLY A 380 -16.68 1.74 -4.71
CA GLY A 380 -15.36 2.33 -4.53
C GLY A 380 -14.19 1.39 -4.83
N GLY A 381 -14.44 0.18 -5.26
CA GLY A 381 -13.38 -0.74 -5.64
C GLY A 381 -12.84 -0.46 -7.04
N PHE A 382 -11.52 -0.50 -7.21
CA PHE A 382 -10.92 -0.63 -8.53
C PHE A 382 -11.24 -2.02 -9.07
N GLU A 383 -11.67 -2.12 -10.32
CA GLU A 383 -11.96 -3.36 -11.00
C GLU A 383 -10.88 -3.64 -12.05
N PHE A 384 -10.42 -4.89 -12.09
CA PHE A 384 -9.32 -5.36 -12.94
C PHE A 384 -9.68 -6.71 -13.53
N ASP A 385 -9.12 -7.00 -14.70
CA ASP A 385 -8.93 -8.38 -15.12
C ASP A 385 -7.88 -9.06 -14.23
N LEU A 386 -8.22 -10.25 -13.74
CA LEU A 386 -7.35 -10.96 -12.81
C LEU A 386 -6.14 -11.54 -13.54
N SER A 387 -4.96 -11.30 -13.00
CA SER A 387 -3.71 -11.88 -13.47
C SER A 387 -3.22 -12.93 -12.46
N VAL A 388 -3.25 -14.19 -12.88
CA VAL A 388 -2.88 -15.36 -12.07
C VAL A 388 -1.64 -16.02 -12.68
N ALA A 389 -0.77 -16.54 -11.82
CA ALA A 389 0.42 -17.26 -12.26
C ALA A 389 0.66 -18.51 -11.42
N ALA A 390 1.23 -19.51 -12.04
CA ALA A 390 1.82 -20.66 -11.36
C ALA A 390 3.35 -20.58 -11.38
N VAL A 391 3.98 -21.33 -10.50
CA VAL A 391 5.42 -21.62 -10.56
C VAL A 391 5.62 -23.03 -11.07
N GLU A 392 6.16 -23.18 -12.28
CA GLU A 392 6.41 -24.47 -12.94
C GLU A 392 7.85 -24.50 -13.44
N ASP A 393 8.55 -25.58 -13.18
CA ASP A 393 9.96 -25.79 -13.59
C ASP A 393 10.87 -24.58 -13.27
N GLY A 394 10.68 -23.98 -12.08
CA GLY A 394 11.46 -22.83 -11.62
C GLY A 394 11.17 -21.52 -12.35
N LYS A 395 10.01 -21.38 -12.98
CA LYS A 395 9.59 -20.22 -13.76
C LYS A 395 8.16 -19.79 -13.40
N ILE A 396 7.90 -18.49 -13.61
CA ILE A 396 6.54 -17.94 -13.57
C ILE A 396 5.84 -18.28 -14.88
N VAL A 397 4.67 -18.91 -14.78
CA VAL A 397 3.83 -19.30 -15.92
C VAL A 397 2.47 -18.63 -15.75
N PRO A 398 2.03 -17.79 -16.71
CA PRO A 398 0.69 -17.21 -16.68
C PRO A 398 -0.39 -18.30 -16.74
N ILE A 399 -1.38 -18.21 -15.87
CA ILE A 399 -2.56 -19.07 -15.90
C ILE A 399 -3.73 -18.27 -16.44
N LYS A 400 -4.38 -18.81 -17.48
CA LYS A 400 -5.55 -18.18 -18.06
C LYS A 400 -6.72 -18.31 -17.09
N VAL A 401 -7.38 -17.19 -16.82
CA VAL A 401 -8.63 -17.12 -16.05
C VAL A 401 -9.77 -16.97 -17.06
N ASP A 402 -10.71 -17.94 -17.06
CA ASP A 402 -11.89 -17.93 -17.96
C ASP A 402 -13.07 -17.17 -17.35
#